data_02765de9151338d71290771ad8f75d93
#
_entry.id   02765de9151338d71290771ad8f75d93
#
_cell.length_a   1.000
_cell.length_b   1.000
_cell.length_c   1.000
_cell.angle_alpha   90.00
_cell.angle_beta   90.00
_cell.angle_gamma   90.00
#
_symmetry.space_group_name_H-M   'P 1'
#
loop_
_entity.id
_entity.type
_entity.pdbx_description
1 polymer ?
#
loop_
_entity_poly.entity_id
_entity_poly.type
_entity_poly.pdbx_seq_one_letter_code
_entity_poly.pdbx_strand_id
1 'polypeptide(L)'
;MESLLRILLVEDDPLAAKLVRLILSKGKGLETDTTHVTTIGSAKEALAEHGYDVILLDLNLPDSNTEETLEHCKKIAENNPVIVLTGNDSEEIGVKAVQLGAQDYLVKGEYNDRILLRALRYARERHRMWSTLRRLSVIDELSGLYNRRGFFAVVEQQFKEVMATPSGSVLLFFFDLDKFKQVNDTFGHDRGDDALRSFSDILKSTFARDDSVARVGGDEFVAFIGNLDGRNPDDVIRSFEGALERFNAEKKLPFPILSSYGYRLVTAEEKTTLDQALGDADSSLYEQKRSKNVSREQTSSPL
;
A
#
# COMPACT_ATOMS: atom_id res chain seq x y z
N MET A 1 6.83 0.46 -32.63
CA MET A 1 5.35 0.51 -32.65
C MET A 1 4.95 1.28 -31.40
N GLU A 2 4.36 2.47 -31.56
CA GLU A 2 3.78 3.19 -30.43
C GLU A 2 2.56 2.39 -29.94
N SER A 3 2.55 2.01 -28.67
CA SER A 3 1.45 1.27 -28.07
C SER A 3 0.21 2.16 -27.96
N LEU A 4 -0.96 1.61 -28.25
CA LEU A 4 -2.28 2.23 -28.03
C LEU A 4 -2.35 2.75 -26.58
N LEU A 5 -2.62 4.06 -26.42
CA LEU A 5 -2.72 4.70 -25.10
C LEU A 5 -4.18 4.67 -24.61
N ARG A 6 -4.43 3.95 -23.53
CA ARG A 6 -5.74 3.89 -22.88
C ARG A 6 -5.92 5.07 -21.94
N ILE A 7 -6.92 5.90 -22.21
CA ILE A 7 -7.21 7.11 -21.44
C ILE A 7 -8.58 6.99 -20.79
N LEU A 8 -8.66 7.24 -19.49
CA LEU A 8 -9.91 7.47 -18.80
C LEU A 8 -10.15 8.98 -18.71
N LEU A 9 -11.21 9.47 -19.36
CA LEU A 9 -11.66 10.85 -19.27
C LEU A 9 -12.86 10.93 -18.31
N VAL A 10 -12.67 11.65 -17.20
CA VAL A 10 -13.72 11.92 -16.20
C VAL A 10 -14.12 13.38 -16.34
N GLU A 11 -15.27 13.63 -16.97
CA GLU A 11 -15.72 14.97 -17.35
C GLU A 11 -17.25 14.95 -17.52
N ASP A 12 -17.98 15.79 -16.83
CA ASP A 12 -19.45 15.84 -16.89
C ASP A 12 -19.97 16.79 -17.98
N ASP A 13 -19.19 17.81 -18.38
CA ASP A 13 -19.56 18.68 -19.51
C ASP A 13 -19.37 17.97 -20.86
N PRO A 14 -20.48 17.71 -21.61
CA PRO A 14 -20.40 17.02 -22.88
C PRO A 14 -19.58 17.78 -23.95
N LEU A 15 -19.51 19.12 -23.86
CA LEU A 15 -18.77 19.94 -24.81
C LEU A 15 -17.27 19.87 -24.52
N ALA A 16 -16.88 19.94 -23.25
CA ALA A 16 -15.49 19.77 -22.82
C ALA A 16 -15.00 18.36 -23.16
N ALA A 17 -15.77 17.33 -22.84
CA ALA A 17 -15.44 15.95 -23.19
C ALA A 17 -15.28 15.74 -24.71
N LYS A 18 -16.18 16.32 -25.51
CA LYS A 18 -16.10 16.25 -26.98
C LYS A 18 -14.84 16.95 -27.51
N LEU A 19 -14.48 18.09 -26.93
CA LEU A 19 -13.26 18.82 -27.31
C LEU A 19 -12.00 18.01 -27.02
N VAL A 20 -11.87 17.46 -25.81
CA VAL A 20 -10.75 16.58 -25.45
C VAL A 20 -10.65 15.41 -26.41
N ARG A 21 -11.74 14.69 -26.66
CA ARG A 21 -11.76 13.55 -27.60
C ARG A 21 -11.38 13.97 -29.03
N LEU A 22 -11.83 15.13 -29.50
CA LEU A 22 -11.48 15.66 -30.81
C LEU A 22 -9.96 15.98 -30.89
N ILE A 23 -9.38 16.56 -29.84
CA ILE A 23 -7.93 16.82 -29.76
C ILE A 23 -7.16 15.50 -29.80
N LEU A 24 -7.58 14.51 -29.02
CA LEU A 24 -6.94 13.20 -28.97
C LEU A 24 -7.00 12.48 -30.31
N SER A 25 -8.13 12.54 -31.02
CA SER A 25 -8.31 11.89 -32.33
C SER A 25 -7.49 12.53 -33.47
N LYS A 26 -7.13 13.83 -33.35
CA LYS A 26 -6.31 14.57 -34.33
C LYS A 26 -4.81 14.45 -34.04
N GLY A 27 -4.42 13.92 -32.89
CA GLY A 27 -3.03 13.83 -32.48
C GLY A 27 -2.20 12.93 -33.40
N LYS A 28 -1.25 13.53 -34.13
CA LYS A 28 -0.31 12.75 -34.97
C LYS A 28 0.70 11.99 -34.10
N GLY A 29 0.81 10.68 -34.31
CA GLY A 29 1.84 9.84 -33.69
C GLY A 29 1.47 9.32 -32.29
N LEU A 30 0.17 9.29 -31.92
CA LEU A 30 -0.32 8.63 -30.72
C LEU A 30 -1.71 8.05 -30.99
N GLU A 31 -1.81 6.72 -31.03
CA GLU A 31 -3.11 6.06 -31.07
C GLU A 31 -3.70 6.07 -29.64
N THR A 32 -4.93 6.53 -29.50
CA THR A 32 -5.59 6.64 -28.20
C THR A 32 -6.91 5.88 -28.20
N ASP A 33 -7.16 5.15 -27.12
CA ASP A 33 -8.46 4.58 -26.78
C ASP A 33 -8.98 5.33 -25.54
N THR A 34 -10.15 5.97 -25.67
CA THR A 34 -10.67 6.87 -24.63
C THR A 34 -12.01 6.37 -24.10
N THR A 35 -12.01 5.93 -22.85
CA THR A 35 -13.21 5.68 -22.07
C THR A 35 -13.64 7.00 -21.42
N HIS A 36 -14.92 7.37 -21.58
CA HIS A 36 -15.47 8.61 -21.01
C HIS A 36 -16.53 8.28 -19.97
N VAL A 37 -16.37 8.86 -18.78
CA VAL A 37 -17.32 8.79 -17.66
C VAL A 37 -17.57 10.18 -17.09
N THR A 38 -18.69 10.37 -16.38
CA THR A 38 -19.17 11.69 -15.97
C THR A 38 -19.16 11.91 -14.46
N THR A 39 -18.73 10.92 -13.67
CA THR A 39 -18.74 10.97 -12.20
C THR A 39 -17.51 10.28 -11.61
N ILE A 40 -17.15 10.62 -10.37
CA ILE A 40 -16.11 9.89 -9.61
C ILE A 40 -16.53 8.45 -9.35
N GLY A 41 -17.83 8.20 -9.09
CA GLY A 41 -18.36 6.85 -8.89
C GLY A 41 -18.07 5.96 -10.08
N SER A 42 -18.46 6.39 -11.29
CA SER A 42 -18.20 5.64 -12.53
C SER A 42 -16.72 5.54 -12.90
N ALA A 43 -15.90 6.53 -12.50
CA ALA A 43 -14.46 6.44 -12.68
C ALA A 43 -13.84 5.30 -11.83
N LYS A 44 -14.29 5.14 -10.58
CA LYS A 44 -13.84 4.05 -9.70
C LYS A 44 -14.24 2.68 -10.25
N GLU A 45 -15.46 2.54 -10.77
CA GLU A 45 -15.94 1.31 -11.42
C GLU A 45 -15.07 0.97 -12.63
N ALA A 46 -14.84 1.94 -13.53
CA ALA A 46 -13.99 1.75 -14.70
C ALA A 46 -12.55 1.35 -14.34
N LEU A 47 -11.97 1.94 -13.28
CA LEU A 47 -10.64 1.61 -12.77
C LEU A 47 -10.55 0.23 -12.13
N ALA A 48 -11.65 -0.28 -11.56
CA ALA A 48 -11.70 -1.63 -11.01
C ALA A 48 -11.76 -2.71 -12.10
N GLU A 49 -12.37 -2.39 -13.25
CA GLU A 49 -12.53 -3.33 -14.36
C GLU A 49 -11.37 -3.31 -15.35
N HIS A 50 -10.75 -2.16 -15.57
CA HIS A 50 -9.75 -1.95 -16.62
C HIS A 50 -8.56 -1.12 -16.14
N GLY A 51 -7.38 -1.39 -16.73
CA GLY A 51 -6.20 -0.54 -16.56
C GLY A 51 -6.17 0.59 -17.59
N TYR A 52 -5.76 1.79 -17.15
CA TYR A 52 -5.58 2.96 -17.99
C TYR A 52 -4.15 3.48 -17.90
N ASP A 53 -3.64 4.02 -19.01
CA ASP A 53 -2.30 4.59 -19.08
C ASP A 53 -2.24 6.02 -18.52
N VAL A 54 -3.33 6.79 -18.63
CA VAL A 54 -3.48 8.14 -18.08
C VAL A 54 -4.95 8.42 -17.77
N ILE A 55 -5.20 9.14 -16.70
CA ILE A 55 -6.52 9.64 -16.31
C ILE A 55 -6.54 11.16 -16.51
N LEU A 56 -7.52 11.64 -17.24
CA LEU A 56 -7.87 13.06 -17.33
C LEU A 56 -9.07 13.28 -16.39
N LEU A 57 -8.89 14.08 -15.35
CA LEU A 57 -9.87 14.25 -14.28
C LEU A 57 -10.31 15.70 -14.16
N ASP A 58 -11.59 15.97 -14.41
CA ASP A 58 -12.20 17.24 -14.03
C ASP A 58 -12.37 17.33 -12.52
N LEU A 59 -12.17 18.50 -11.96
CA LEU A 59 -12.36 18.78 -10.53
C LEU A 59 -13.81 19.12 -10.17
N ASN A 60 -14.62 19.55 -11.13
CA ASN A 60 -16.00 19.92 -10.92
C ASN A 60 -16.91 18.82 -11.46
N LEU A 61 -17.25 17.87 -10.62
CA LEU A 61 -18.09 16.72 -10.97
C LEU A 61 -19.41 16.75 -10.18
N PRO A 62 -20.51 16.22 -10.74
CA PRO A 62 -21.82 16.33 -10.13
C PRO A 62 -21.99 15.54 -8.83
N ASP A 63 -21.14 14.53 -8.58
CA ASP A 63 -21.19 13.64 -7.43
C ASP A 63 -20.13 13.94 -6.35
N SER A 64 -19.36 15.05 -6.50
CA SER A 64 -18.35 15.46 -5.51
C SER A 64 -18.06 16.96 -5.61
N ASN A 65 -17.76 17.60 -4.48
CA ASN A 65 -17.22 18.96 -4.49
C ASN A 65 -15.70 18.96 -4.78
N THR A 66 -15.14 20.13 -5.04
CA THR A 66 -13.71 20.27 -5.43
C THR A 66 -12.75 19.66 -4.40
N GLU A 67 -13.02 19.81 -3.09
CA GLU A 67 -12.15 19.25 -2.04
C GLU A 67 -12.23 17.72 -2.00
N GLU A 68 -13.44 17.18 -2.09
CA GLU A 68 -13.66 15.73 -2.18
C GLU A 68 -13.02 15.14 -3.45
N THR A 69 -13.13 15.85 -4.58
CA THR A 69 -12.49 15.42 -5.84
C THR A 69 -10.97 15.42 -5.72
N LEU A 70 -10.35 16.38 -5.02
CA LEU A 70 -8.93 16.39 -4.73
C LEU A 70 -8.49 15.20 -3.86
N GLU A 71 -9.28 14.83 -2.85
CA GLU A 71 -9.01 13.63 -2.04
C GLU A 71 -9.14 12.34 -2.87
N HIS A 72 -10.10 12.29 -3.79
CA HIS A 72 -10.20 11.19 -4.74
C HIS A 72 -9.04 11.17 -5.72
N CYS A 73 -8.63 12.34 -6.23
CA CYS A 73 -7.45 12.49 -7.09
C CYS A 73 -6.19 11.91 -6.41
N LYS A 74 -5.95 12.26 -5.13
CA LYS A 74 -4.84 11.74 -4.34
C LYS A 74 -4.83 10.20 -4.33
N LYS A 75 -5.96 9.57 -3.99
CA LYS A 75 -6.07 8.09 -3.93
C LYS A 75 -5.86 7.44 -5.30
N ILE A 76 -6.41 8.02 -6.36
CA ILE A 76 -6.27 7.52 -7.72
C ILE A 76 -4.82 7.66 -8.20
N ALA A 77 -4.17 8.79 -7.87
CA ALA A 77 -2.80 9.11 -8.30
C ALA A 77 -1.73 8.21 -7.66
N GLU A 78 -2.02 7.52 -6.57
CA GLU A 78 -1.12 6.54 -5.96
C GLU A 78 -0.72 5.42 -6.94
N ASN A 79 -1.65 4.99 -7.78
CA ASN A 79 -1.47 3.86 -8.68
C ASN A 79 -1.61 4.21 -10.18
N ASN A 80 -2.08 5.41 -10.50
CA ASN A 80 -2.37 5.82 -11.87
C ASN A 80 -1.82 7.21 -12.17
N PRO A 81 -1.30 7.49 -13.36
CA PRO A 81 -0.94 8.85 -13.74
C PRO A 81 -2.21 9.69 -13.98
N VAL A 82 -2.39 10.73 -13.18
CA VAL A 82 -3.55 11.65 -13.25
C VAL A 82 -3.10 13.01 -13.77
N ILE A 83 -3.82 13.54 -14.75
CA ILE A 83 -3.75 14.95 -15.17
C ILE A 83 -5.10 15.58 -14.83
N VAL A 84 -5.06 16.66 -14.08
CA VAL A 84 -6.26 17.37 -13.67
C VAL A 84 -6.66 18.40 -14.73
N LEU A 85 -7.94 18.49 -15.05
CA LEU A 85 -8.53 19.52 -15.89
C LEU A 85 -9.19 20.56 -14.98
N THR A 86 -8.79 21.84 -15.07
CA THR A 86 -9.29 22.92 -14.21
C THR A 86 -9.95 24.04 -15.04
N GLY A 87 -10.89 24.78 -14.45
CA GLY A 87 -11.36 26.04 -15.02
C GLY A 87 -10.35 27.19 -14.85
N ASN A 88 -10.54 28.30 -15.59
CA ASN A 88 -9.62 29.45 -15.59
C ASN A 88 -9.40 30.12 -14.22
N ASP A 89 -10.37 30.01 -13.29
CA ASP A 89 -10.28 30.65 -11.98
C ASP A 89 -9.67 29.74 -10.91
N SER A 90 -9.06 28.60 -11.30
CA SER A 90 -8.71 27.52 -10.39
C SER A 90 -7.22 27.07 -10.50
N GLU A 91 -6.31 27.96 -10.92
CA GLU A 91 -4.89 27.61 -11.04
C GLU A 91 -4.28 27.15 -9.72
N GLU A 92 -4.62 27.80 -8.60
CA GLU A 92 -4.17 27.41 -7.24
C GLU A 92 -4.63 25.98 -6.90
N ILE A 93 -5.83 25.60 -7.32
CA ILE A 93 -6.37 24.26 -7.11
C ILE A 93 -5.62 23.23 -7.98
N GLY A 94 -5.25 23.60 -9.22
CA GLY A 94 -4.40 22.78 -10.08
C GLY A 94 -3.04 22.49 -9.44
N VAL A 95 -2.39 23.50 -8.87
CA VAL A 95 -1.12 23.36 -8.13
C VAL A 95 -1.31 22.45 -6.91
N LYS A 96 -2.40 22.61 -6.15
CA LYS A 96 -2.74 21.75 -5.01
C LYS A 96 -2.93 20.28 -5.45
N ALA A 97 -3.57 20.04 -6.59
CA ALA A 97 -3.72 18.69 -7.14
C ALA A 97 -2.37 18.04 -7.44
N VAL A 98 -1.42 18.79 -8.00
CA VAL A 98 -0.04 18.30 -8.25
C VAL A 98 0.68 17.99 -6.95
N GLN A 99 0.52 18.82 -5.90
CA GLN A 99 1.09 18.55 -4.57
C GLN A 99 0.49 17.29 -3.93
N LEU A 100 -0.75 16.94 -4.27
CA LEU A 100 -1.44 15.74 -3.83
C LEU A 100 -1.14 14.49 -4.69
N GLY A 101 -0.29 14.61 -5.72
CA GLY A 101 0.21 13.48 -6.50
C GLY A 101 -0.24 13.45 -7.97
N ALA A 102 -1.07 14.37 -8.44
CA ALA A 102 -1.36 14.50 -9.87
C ALA A 102 -0.06 14.78 -10.64
N GLN A 103 0.03 14.23 -11.84
CA GLN A 103 1.24 14.38 -12.67
C GLN A 103 1.32 15.78 -13.32
N ASP A 104 0.17 16.38 -13.60
CA ASP A 104 0.07 17.71 -14.20
C ASP A 104 -1.34 18.26 -14.00
N TYR A 105 -1.55 19.54 -14.29
CA TYR A 105 -2.86 20.14 -14.50
C TYR A 105 -2.91 20.92 -15.81
N LEU A 106 -4.09 21.03 -16.40
CA LEU A 106 -4.36 21.77 -17.62
C LEU A 106 -5.59 22.65 -17.43
N VAL A 107 -5.47 23.93 -17.76
CA VAL A 107 -6.57 24.89 -17.71
C VAL A 107 -7.46 24.72 -18.94
N LYS A 108 -8.76 24.47 -18.74
CA LYS A 108 -9.74 24.30 -19.82
C LYS A 108 -9.78 25.56 -20.70
N GLY A 109 -9.65 25.36 -22.03
CA GLY A 109 -9.62 26.46 -23.00
C GLY A 109 -8.20 27.02 -23.28
N GLU A 110 -7.19 26.72 -22.48
CA GLU A 110 -5.83 27.22 -22.68
C GLU A 110 -4.87 26.20 -23.31
N TYR A 111 -5.29 24.93 -23.46
CA TYR A 111 -4.47 23.91 -24.09
C TYR A 111 -4.94 23.56 -25.51
N ASN A 112 -3.99 23.24 -26.35
CA ASN A 112 -4.19 22.71 -27.69
C ASN A 112 -3.74 21.24 -27.77
N ASP A 113 -3.83 20.66 -28.96
CA ASP A 113 -3.41 19.28 -29.24
C ASP A 113 -1.95 19.02 -28.79
N ARG A 114 -1.03 19.95 -29.11
CA ARG A 114 0.38 19.81 -28.77
C ARG A 114 0.64 19.78 -27.27
N ILE A 115 -0.06 20.64 -26.50
CA ILE A 115 0.08 20.73 -25.04
C ILE A 115 -0.49 19.47 -24.39
N LEU A 116 -1.73 19.06 -24.75
CA LEU A 116 -2.37 17.87 -24.18
C LEU A 116 -1.57 16.61 -24.46
N LEU A 117 -1.16 16.37 -25.71
CA LEU A 117 -0.38 15.18 -26.05
C LEU A 117 0.99 15.13 -25.36
N ARG A 118 1.63 16.29 -25.17
CA ARG A 118 2.87 16.38 -24.40
C ARG A 118 2.63 16.05 -22.93
N ALA A 119 1.59 16.58 -22.31
CA ALA A 119 1.25 16.32 -20.92
C ALA A 119 0.96 14.82 -20.70
N LEU A 120 0.21 14.17 -21.57
CA LEU A 120 -0.07 12.73 -21.52
C LEU A 120 1.22 11.90 -21.58
N ARG A 121 2.14 12.19 -22.52
CA ARG A 121 3.41 11.47 -22.62
C ARG A 121 4.25 11.64 -21.34
N TYR A 122 4.36 12.87 -20.83
CA TYR A 122 5.15 13.15 -19.63
C TYR A 122 4.55 12.56 -18.36
N ALA A 123 3.22 12.60 -18.23
CA ALA A 123 2.53 11.98 -17.11
C ALA A 123 2.80 10.46 -17.05
N ARG A 124 2.65 9.77 -18.20
CA ARG A 124 2.95 8.34 -18.31
C ARG A 124 4.41 8.03 -17.99
N GLU A 125 5.36 8.74 -18.58
CA GLU A 125 6.79 8.48 -18.37
C GLU A 125 7.22 8.77 -16.91
N ARG A 126 6.76 9.87 -16.32
CA ARG A 126 7.04 10.17 -14.91
C ARG A 126 6.47 9.08 -14.00
N HIS A 127 5.22 8.68 -14.18
CA HIS A 127 4.62 7.61 -13.38
C HIS A 127 5.39 6.29 -13.54
N ARG A 128 5.83 5.94 -14.75
CA ARG A 128 6.67 4.78 -15.01
C ARG A 128 8.01 4.83 -14.29
N MET A 129 8.68 5.98 -14.30
CA MET A 129 9.92 6.18 -13.55
C MET A 129 9.69 6.04 -12.04
N TRP A 130 8.66 6.68 -11.50
CA TRP A 130 8.29 6.56 -10.09
C TRP A 130 7.95 5.13 -9.69
N SER A 131 7.16 4.43 -10.50
CA SER A 131 6.81 3.03 -10.23
C SER A 131 8.02 2.09 -10.32
N THR A 132 9.02 2.43 -11.15
CA THR A 132 10.29 1.71 -11.22
C THR A 132 11.14 1.97 -9.96
N LEU A 133 11.25 3.23 -9.52
CA LEU A 133 11.95 3.60 -8.28
C LEU A 133 11.28 2.96 -7.05
N ARG A 134 9.94 2.97 -6.95
CA ARG A 134 9.20 2.27 -5.90
C ARG A 134 9.47 0.76 -5.93
N ARG A 135 9.54 0.15 -7.12
CA ARG A 135 9.91 -1.26 -7.27
C ARG A 135 11.36 -1.56 -6.85
N LEU A 136 12.25 -0.59 -6.93
CA LEU A 136 13.63 -0.71 -6.46
C LEU A 136 13.75 -0.43 -4.95
N SER A 137 12.78 0.23 -4.33
CA SER A 137 12.75 0.42 -2.88
C SER A 137 12.67 -0.94 -2.19
N VAL A 138 13.47 -1.13 -1.17
CA VAL A 138 13.45 -2.30 -0.27
C VAL A 138 12.75 -1.99 1.05
N ILE A 139 12.31 -0.75 1.24
CA ILE A 139 11.65 -0.25 2.44
C ILE A 139 10.18 0.05 2.15
N ASP A 140 9.31 -0.26 3.11
CA ASP A 140 7.91 0.17 3.14
C ASP A 140 7.82 1.62 3.64
N GLU A 141 7.25 2.51 2.84
CA GLU A 141 7.23 3.96 3.11
C GLU A 141 6.43 4.32 4.37
N LEU A 142 5.39 3.56 4.69
CA LEU A 142 4.52 3.83 5.84
C LEU A 142 5.16 3.40 7.16
N SER A 143 5.70 2.20 7.20
CA SER A 143 6.24 1.55 8.41
C SER A 143 7.73 1.84 8.65
N GLY A 144 8.47 2.18 7.59
CA GLY A 144 9.94 2.31 7.63
C GLY A 144 10.67 0.99 7.93
N LEU A 145 9.99 -0.14 7.78
CA LEU A 145 10.53 -1.49 7.82
C LEU A 145 10.90 -1.96 6.41
N TYR A 146 11.53 -3.12 6.27
CA TYR A 146 11.63 -3.73 4.96
C TYR A 146 10.21 -3.96 4.38
N ASN A 147 10.04 -3.79 3.07
CA ASN A 147 8.89 -4.34 2.38
C ASN A 147 9.13 -5.83 2.07
N ARG A 148 8.14 -6.52 1.52
CA ARG A 148 8.24 -7.94 1.16
C ARG A 148 9.50 -8.24 0.35
N ARG A 149 9.78 -7.43 -0.67
CA ARG A 149 10.94 -7.62 -1.54
C ARG A 149 12.26 -7.41 -0.80
N GLY A 150 12.36 -6.36 0.02
CA GLY A 150 13.53 -6.06 0.83
C GLY A 150 13.84 -7.16 1.83
N PHE A 151 12.79 -7.70 2.47
CA PHE A 151 12.92 -8.83 3.38
C PHE A 151 13.55 -10.04 2.70
N PHE A 152 13.00 -10.52 1.60
CA PHE A 152 13.54 -11.67 0.89
C PHE A 152 14.96 -11.43 0.36
N ALA A 153 15.23 -10.23 -0.17
CA ALA A 153 16.56 -9.88 -0.67
C ALA A 153 17.65 -9.95 0.41
N VAL A 154 17.32 -9.62 1.67
CA VAL A 154 18.25 -9.65 2.80
C VAL A 154 18.28 -11.03 3.46
N VAL A 155 17.11 -11.58 3.76
CA VAL A 155 16.97 -12.77 4.60
C VAL A 155 17.32 -14.06 3.87
N GLU A 156 17.09 -14.15 2.55
CA GLU A 156 17.36 -15.39 1.81
C GLU A 156 18.83 -15.80 1.86
N GLN A 157 19.73 -14.83 1.79
CA GLN A 157 21.16 -15.09 1.89
C GLN A 157 21.56 -15.45 3.33
N GLN A 158 21.06 -14.69 4.33
CA GLN A 158 21.31 -14.97 5.74
C GLN A 158 20.80 -16.35 6.16
N PHE A 159 19.60 -16.72 5.71
CA PHE A 159 19.01 -18.03 5.97
C PHE A 159 19.91 -19.15 5.42
N LYS A 160 20.38 -19.05 4.17
CA LYS A 160 21.30 -20.03 3.58
C LYS A 160 22.61 -20.15 4.34
N GLU A 161 23.19 -19.03 4.77
CA GLU A 161 24.44 -18.99 5.52
C GLU A 161 24.29 -19.67 6.89
N VAL A 162 23.22 -19.36 7.62
CA VAL A 162 22.97 -19.98 8.93
C VAL A 162 22.67 -21.48 8.78
N MET A 163 21.84 -21.85 7.81
CA MET A 163 21.50 -23.27 7.57
C MET A 163 22.68 -24.11 7.05
N ALA A 164 23.74 -23.49 6.55
CA ALA A 164 24.95 -24.18 6.15
C ALA A 164 25.86 -24.54 7.35
N THR A 165 25.60 -24.03 8.55
CA THR A 165 26.36 -24.35 9.77
C THR A 165 25.72 -25.51 10.53
N PRO A 166 26.46 -26.49 11.05
CA PRO A 166 25.90 -27.70 11.68
C PRO A 166 24.98 -27.43 12.88
N SER A 167 25.19 -26.33 13.59
CA SER A 167 24.35 -25.89 14.73
C SER A 167 23.48 -24.71 14.39
N GLY A 168 23.32 -24.39 13.09
CA GLY A 168 22.56 -23.25 12.65
C GLY A 168 21.08 -23.39 13.03
N SER A 169 20.53 -22.32 13.53
CA SER A 169 19.09 -22.23 13.78
C SER A 169 18.60 -20.80 13.57
N VAL A 170 17.41 -20.67 13.06
CA VAL A 170 16.76 -19.39 12.84
C VAL A 170 15.36 -19.39 13.41
N LEU A 171 14.86 -18.22 13.76
CA LEU A 171 13.51 -18.05 14.24
C LEU A 171 12.76 -17.06 13.34
N LEU A 172 11.61 -17.47 12.84
CA LEU A 172 10.74 -16.70 11.98
C LEU A 172 9.43 -16.42 12.72
N PHE A 173 8.96 -15.19 12.58
CA PHE A 173 7.64 -14.79 13.07
C PHE A 173 6.79 -14.26 11.92
N PHE A 174 5.50 -14.52 12.02
CA PHE A 174 4.46 -13.91 11.22
C PHE A 174 3.46 -13.23 12.16
N PHE A 175 3.15 -11.95 11.89
CA PHE A 175 2.23 -11.15 12.70
C PHE A 175 1.11 -10.60 11.81
N ASP A 176 -0.05 -10.40 12.41
CA ASP A 176 -1.19 -9.76 11.77
C ASP A 176 -1.94 -8.91 12.81
N LEU A 177 -2.38 -7.70 12.40
CA LEU A 177 -3.18 -6.84 13.26
C LEU A 177 -4.62 -7.32 13.30
N ASP A 178 -5.05 -7.75 14.48
CA ASP A 178 -6.42 -8.21 14.70
C ASP A 178 -7.43 -7.08 14.44
N LYS A 179 -8.45 -7.36 13.63
CA LYS A 179 -9.55 -6.44 13.32
C LYS A 179 -9.13 -5.12 12.64
N PHE A 180 -8.01 -5.10 11.94
CA PHE A 180 -7.51 -3.90 11.27
C PHE A 180 -8.54 -3.27 10.32
N LYS A 181 -9.29 -4.09 9.55
CA LYS A 181 -10.38 -3.60 8.72
C LYS A 181 -11.43 -2.85 9.53
N GLN A 182 -11.80 -3.34 10.73
CA GLN A 182 -12.76 -2.66 11.60
C GLN A 182 -12.23 -1.31 12.11
N VAL A 183 -10.93 -1.20 12.37
CA VAL A 183 -10.28 0.07 12.71
C VAL A 183 -10.44 1.07 11.56
N ASN A 184 -10.13 0.67 10.33
CA ASN A 184 -10.31 1.53 9.15
C ASN A 184 -11.78 1.96 8.96
N ASP A 185 -12.70 1.00 9.07
CA ASP A 185 -14.13 1.27 8.87
C ASP A 185 -14.72 2.20 9.95
N THR A 186 -14.18 2.16 11.19
CA THR A 186 -14.70 2.94 12.33
C THR A 186 -14.02 4.29 12.48
N PHE A 187 -12.68 4.36 12.29
CA PHE A 187 -11.87 5.52 12.63
C PHE A 187 -11.23 6.19 11.41
N GLY A 188 -11.42 5.62 10.21
CA GLY A 188 -10.82 6.09 8.96
C GLY A 188 -9.41 5.56 8.71
N HIS A 189 -8.98 5.66 7.44
CA HIS A 189 -7.69 5.14 6.97
C HIS A 189 -6.49 5.81 7.64
N ASP A 190 -6.56 7.12 7.96
CA ASP A 190 -5.47 7.83 8.63
C ASP A 190 -5.17 7.22 10.00
N ARG A 191 -6.20 6.79 10.73
CA ARG A 191 -6.03 6.10 12.01
C ARG A 191 -5.55 4.65 11.85
N GLY A 192 -5.90 3.99 10.75
CA GLY A 192 -5.31 2.74 10.36
C GLY A 192 -3.81 2.87 10.08
N ASP A 193 -3.41 3.91 9.36
CA ASP A 193 -2.00 4.23 9.13
C ASP A 193 -1.23 4.50 10.43
N ASP A 194 -1.84 5.23 11.39
CA ASP A 194 -1.26 5.44 12.71
C ASP A 194 -1.09 4.13 13.47
N ALA A 195 -2.04 3.19 13.36
CA ALA A 195 -1.91 1.85 13.95
C ALA A 195 -0.74 1.07 13.34
N LEU A 196 -0.59 1.10 12.00
CA LEU A 196 0.50 0.44 11.30
C LEU A 196 1.87 1.02 11.67
N ARG A 197 2.02 2.35 11.74
CA ARG A 197 3.25 3.01 12.21
C ARG A 197 3.59 2.62 13.65
N SER A 198 2.59 2.68 14.54
CA SER A 198 2.77 2.33 15.95
C SER A 198 3.16 0.86 16.13
N PHE A 199 2.54 -0.05 15.39
CA PHE A 199 2.88 -1.46 15.42
C PHE A 199 4.31 -1.71 14.91
N SER A 200 4.71 -0.99 13.88
CA SER A 200 6.08 -1.05 13.36
C SER A 200 7.12 -0.60 14.41
N ASP A 201 6.80 0.43 15.19
CA ASP A 201 7.68 0.90 16.26
C ASP A 201 7.74 -0.10 17.43
N ILE A 202 6.62 -0.77 17.74
CA ILE A 202 6.59 -1.88 18.69
C ILE A 202 7.53 -3.00 18.24
N LEU A 203 7.43 -3.42 16.95
CA LEU A 203 8.34 -4.45 16.43
C LEU A 203 9.78 -4.00 16.44
N LYS A 204 10.12 -2.77 16.02
CA LYS A 204 11.48 -2.22 16.09
C LYS A 204 12.04 -2.21 17.51
N SER A 205 11.20 -2.02 18.53
CA SER A 205 11.61 -2.05 19.92
C SER A 205 11.78 -3.48 20.48
N THR A 206 11.14 -4.45 19.87
CA THR A 206 11.18 -5.86 20.26
C THR A 206 12.39 -6.61 19.68
N PHE A 207 12.66 -6.36 18.40
CA PHE A 207 13.71 -7.04 17.65
C PHE A 207 15.03 -6.27 17.71
N ALA A 208 16.14 -7.01 17.72
CA ALA A 208 17.48 -6.42 17.73
C ALA A 208 17.80 -5.77 16.36
N ARG A 209 18.85 -4.95 16.34
CA ARG A 209 19.28 -4.25 15.13
C ARG A 209 19.68 -5.18 13.98
N ASP A 210 20.20 -6.36 14.32
CA ASP A 210 20.65 -7.36 13.35
C ASP A 210 19.52 -8.32 12.93
N ASP A 211 18.35 -8.24 13.56
CA ASP A 211 17.16 -8.95 13.15
C ASP A 211 16.51 -8.23 11.97
N SER A 212 15.89 -8.97 11.06
CA SER A 212 15.19 -8.40 9.93
C SER A 212 13.69 -8.38 10.17
N VAL A 213 13.07 -7.18 10.10
CA VAL A 213 11.63 -7.00 10.28
C VAL A 213 11.06 -6.34 9.05
N ALA A 214 9.89 -6.83 8.59
CA ALA A 214 9.26 -6.35 7.37
C ALA A 214 7.73 -6.26 7.49
N ARG A 215 7.15 -5.38 6.69
CA ARG A 215 5.72 -5.37 6.37
C ARG A 215 5.54 -6.03 5.01
N VAL A 216 4.83 -7.16 4.96
CA VAL A 216 4.70 -7.99 3.75
C VAL A 216 3.33 -7.92 3.09
N GLY A 217 2.35 -7.39 3.81
CA GLY A 217 0.97 -7.21 3.36
C GLY A 217 0.35 -5.95 3.95
N GLY A 218 -0.97 -5.79 3.83
CA GLY A 218 -1.71 -4.65 4.38
C GLY A 218 -1.51 -4.47 5.88
N ASP A 219 -1.84 -5.48 6.66
CA ASP A 219 -1.75 -5.60 8.12
C ASP A 219 -0.82 -6.74 8.58
N GLU A 220 -0.05 -7.31 7.65
CA GLU A 220 0.82 -8.46 7.85
C GLU A 220 2.28 -8.04 7.98
N PHE A 221 2.96 -8.58 8.99
CA PHE A 221 4.37 -8.33 9.25
C PHE A 221 5.11 -9.64 9.49
N VAL A 222 6.41 -9.64 9.20
CA VAL A 222 7.30 -10.78 9.46
C VAL A 222 8.57 -10.33 10.16
N ALA A 223 9.15 -11.23 10.94
CA ALA A 223 10.47 -11.02 11.50
C ALA A 223 11.33 -12.28 11.33
N PHE A 224 12.62 -12.06 11.13
CA PHE A 224 13.64 -13.09 11.01
C PHE A 224 14.76 -12.82 12.00
N ILE A 225 15.12 -13.82 12.78
CA ILE A 225 16.24 -13.83 13.70
C ILE A 225 17.24 -14.88 13.19
N GLY A 226 18.34 -14.41 12.59
CA GLY A 226 19.38 -15.28 12.04
C GLY A 226 20.42 -15.73 13.05
N ASN A 227 20.59 -14.97 14.14
CA ASN A 227 21.46 -15.33 15.26
C ASN A 227 20.64 -15.28 16.55
N LEU A 228 20.40 -16.44 17.13
CA LEU A 228 19.58 -16.54 18.34
C LEU A 228 20.32 -16.09 19.60
N ASP A 229 21.65 -16.20 19.66
CA ASP A 229 22.48 -15.82 20.84
C ASP A 229 21.86 -16.26 22.19
N GLY A 230 21.31 -17.47 22.22
CA GLY A 230 20.62 -18.00 23.38
C GLY A 230 19.16 -17.50 23.58
N ARG A 231 18.67 -16.64 22.70
CA ARG A 231 17.25 -16.26 22.69
C ARG A 231 16.40 -17.47 22.29
N ASN A 232 15.29 -17.66 22.98
CA ASN A 232 14.30 -18.65 22.60
C ASN A 232 12.99 -17.94 22.17
N PRO A 233 12.07 -18.64 21.51
CA PRO A 233 10.79 -18.07 21.07
C PRO A 233 10.01 -17.37 22.20
N ASP A 234 9.98 -17.98 23.38
CA ASP A 234 9.21 -17.45 24.52
C ASP A 234 9.76 -16.12 25.04
N ASP A 235 11.11 -15.92 24.98
CA ASP A 235 11.72 -14.65 25.37
C ASP A 235 11.34 -13.52 24.40
N VAL A 236 11.35 -13.81 23.10
CA VAL A 236 10.96 -12.86 22.07
C VAL A 236 9.48 -12.53 22.20
N ILE A 237 8.63 -13.53 22.39
CA ILE A 237 7.19 -13.39 22.59
C ILE A 237 6.89 -12.52 23.81
N ARG A 238 7.50 -12.81 24.96
CA ARG A 238 7.33 -11.99 26.17
C ARG A 238 7.76 -10.54 25.96
N SER A 239 8.85 -10.32 25.24
CA SER A 239 9.32 -8.97 24.90
C SER A 239 8.31 -8.23 24.05
N PHE A 240 7.77 -8.89 23.01
CA PHE A 240 6.75 -8.36 22.11
C PHE A 240 5.45 -8.03 22.85
N GLU A 241 4.90 -9.00 23.60
CA GLU A 241 3.64 -8.81 24.35
C GLU A 241 3.78 -7.69 25.38
N GLY A 242 4.90 -7.63 26.10
CA GLY A 242 5.18 -6.55 27.03
C GLY A 242 5.33 -5.18 26.35
N ALA A 243 5.89 -5.11 25.14
CA ALA A 243 5.96 -3.87 24.37
C ALA A 243 4.57 -3.42 23.88
N LEU A 244 3.76 -4.35 23.43
CA LEU A 244 2.39 -4.10 22.98
C LEU A 244 1.49 -3.63 24.13
N GLU A 245 1.59 -4.27 25.30
CA GLU A 245 0.87 -3.89 26.51
C GLU A 245 1.25 -2.46 26.98
N ARG A 246 2.56 -2.16 27.04
CA ARG A 246 3.04 -0.79 27.39
C ARG A 246 2.49 0.24 26.43
N PHE A 247 2.55 0.00 25.13
CA PHE A 247 2.01 0.93 24.14
C PHE A 247 0.51 1.18 24.37
N ASN A 248 -0.27 0.11 24.54
CA ASN A 248 -1.71 0.23 24.78
C ASN A 248 -2.06 0.94 26.10
N ALA A 249 -1.24 0.75 27.14
CA ALA A 249 -1.41 1.43 28.43
C ALA A 249 -1.22 2.97 28.33
N GLU A 250 -0.40 3.44 27.39
CA GLU A 250 -0.18 4.87 27.14
C GLU A 250 -1.38 5.55 26.45
N LYS A 251 -2.33 4.81 25.90
CA LYS A 251 -3.58 5.28 25.24
C LYS A 251 -3.33 6.35 24.16
N LYS A 252 -2.25 6.20 23.40
CA LYS A 252 -1.89 7.11 22.31
C LYS A 252 -2.91 7.09 21.15
N LEU A 253 -3.59 5.96 20.97
CA LEU A 253 -4.64 5.80 19.98
C LEU A 253 -6.01 5.67 20.65
N PRO A 254 -7.12 6.02 19.99
CA PRO A 254 -8.48 5.89 20.52
C PRO A 254 -8.98 4.44 20.63
N PHE A 255 -8.15 3.48 20.23
CA PHE A 255 -8.38 2.04 20.27
C PHE A 255 -7.06 1.32 20.64
N PRO A 256 -7.12 0.12 21.23
CA PRO A 256 -5.92 -0.68 21.44
C PRO A 256 -5.45 -1.32 20.14
N ILE A 257 -4.13 -1.45 19.96
CA ILE A 257 -3.55 -2.33 18.96
C ILE A 257 -3.64 -3.77 19.48
N LEU A 258 -4.27 -4.62 18.69
CA LEU A 258 -4.34 -6.05 18.95
C LEU A 258 -3.62 -6.79 17.82
N SER A 259 -2.82 -7.79 18.16
CA SER A 259 -2.12 -8.59 17.17
C SER A 259 -2.19 -10.06 17.51
N SER A 260 -2.23 -10.88 16.47
CA SER A 260 -1.96 -12.31 16.53
C SER A 260 -0.62 -12.59 15.89
N TYR A 261 0.05 -13.66 16.31
CA TYR A 261 1.35 -14.04 15.76
C TYR A 261 1.46 -15.56 15.68
N GLY A 262 2.29 -16.03 14.76
CA GLY A 262 2.78 -17.39 14.70
C GLY A 262 4.29 -17.38 14.55
N TYR A 263 4.94 -18.47 14.90
CA TYR A 263 6.38 -18.56 14.73
C TYR A 263 6.83 -19.97 14.30
N ARG A 264 8.03 -20.03 13.73
CA ARG A 264 8.72 -21.25 13.34
C ARG A 264 10.18 -21.17 13.72
N LEU A 265 10.64 -22.07 14.57
CA LEU A 265 12.06 -22.31 14.81
C LEU A 265 12.51 -23.38 13.81
N VAL A 266 13.54 -23.09 13.04
CA VAL A 266 14.13 -23.97 12.03
C VAL A 266 15.57 -24.27 12.42
N THR A 267 15.97 -25.54 12.34
CA THR A 267 17.34 -25.99 12.59
C THR A 267 18.00 -26.44 11.28
N ALA A 268 19.32 -26.42 11.23
CA ALA A 268 20.10 -26.83 10.05
C ALA A 268 19.88 -28.30 9.64
N GLU A 269 19.39 -29.14 10.56
CA GLU A 269 19.06 -30.54 10.28
C GLU A 269 17.79 -30.65 9.38
N GLU A 270 16.95 -29.63 9.39
CA GLU A 270 15.73 -29.58 8.61
C GLU A 270 16.03 -29.12 7.18
N LYS A 271 15.64 -29.91 6.20
CA LYS A 271 15.76 -29.56 4.77
C LYS A 271 14.54 -28.71 4.36
N THR A 272 14.48 -27.48 4.86
CA THR A 272 13.39 -26.57 4.53
C THR A 272 13.89 -25.30 3.80
N THR A 273 13.01 -24.62 3.11
CA THR A 273 13.31 -23.33 2.47
C THR A 273 12.75 -22.18 3.31
N LEU A 274 13.23 -20.95 3.06
CA LEU A 274 12.69 -19.75 3.71
C LEU A 274 11.16 -19.61 3.50
N ASP A 275 10.68 -19.86 2.26
CA ASP A 275 9.27 -19.77 1.94
C ASP A 275 8.43 -20.82 2.72
N GLN A 276 8.91 -22.05 2.82
CA GLN A 276 8.25 -23.09 3.61
C GLN A 276 8.20 -22.73 5.09
N ALA A 277 9.29 -22.25 5.64
CA ALA A 277 9.37 -21.87 7.04
C ALA A 277 8.46 -20.66 7.37
N LEU A 278 8.34 -19.70 6.45
CA LEU A 278 7.38 -18.59 6.58
C LEU A 278 5.94 -19.09 6.48
N GLY A 279 5.64 -20.04 5.57
CA GLY A 279 4.33 -20.67 5.47
C GLY A 279 3.94 -21.43 6.73
N ASP A 280 4.91 -22.11 7.40
CA ASP A 280 4.69 -22.77 8.68
C ASP A 280 4.37 -21.75 9.80
N ALA A 281 5.08 -20.60 9.83
CA ALA A 281 4.81 -19.52 10.78
C ALA A 281 3.42 -18.90 10.57
N ASP A 282 3.00 -18.70 9.32
CA ASP A 282 1.66 -18.22 8.97
C ASP A 282 0.58 -19.23 9.39
N SER A 283 0.81 -20.52 9.16
CA SER A 283 -0.09 -21.60 9.61
C SER A 283 -0.26 -21.60 11.13
N SER A 284 0.83 -21.38 11.88
CA SER A 284 0.82 -21.24 13.35
C SER A 284 0.01 -20.00 13.78
N LEU A 285 0.13 -18.87 13.07
CA LEU A 285 -0.70 -17.68 13.29
C LEU A 285 -2.18 -17.96 13.09
N TYR A 286 -2.53 -18.68 12.02
CA TYR A 286 -3.92 -19.03 11.75
C TYR A 286 -4.53 -19.90 12.88
N GLU A 287 -3.77 -20.86 13.40
CA GLU A 287 -4.19 -21.68 14.57
C GLU A 287 -4.42 -20.82 15.82
N GLN A 288 -3.53 -19.86 16.09
CA GLN A 288 -3.69 -18.93 17.20
C GLN A 288 -4.96 -18.08 17.05
N LYS A 289 -5.23 -17.55 15.85
CA LYS A 289 -6.46 -16.77 15.57
C LYS A 289 -7.71 -17.61 15.82
N ARG A 290 -7.72 -18.87 15.39
CA ARG A 290 -8.86 -19.79 15.63
C ARG A 290 -9.10 -20.02 17.10
N SER A 291 -8.05 -20.28 17.88
CA SER A 291 -8.17 -20.52 19.33
C SER A 291 -8.68 -19.29 20.08
N LYS A 292 -8.21 -18.09 19.72
CA LYS A 292 -8.72 -16.82 20.28
C LYS A 292 -10.21 -16.61 20.01
N ASN A 293 -10.69 -16.97 18.82
CA ASN A 293 -12.10 -16.82 18.45
C ASN A 293 -13.00 -17.80 19.22
N VAL A 294 -12.61 -19.06 19.36
CA VAL A 294 -13.35 -20.07 20.15
C VAL A 294 -13.45 -19.66 21.61
N SER A 295 -12.38 -19.16 22.21
CA SER A 295 -12.38 -18.70 23.61
C SER A 295 -13.31 -17.49 23.85
N ARG A 296 -13.45 -16.61 22.85
CA ARG A 296 -14.36 -15.43 22.92
C ARG A 296 -15.83 -15.82 22.78
N GLU A 297 -16.16 -16.81 21.97
CA GLU A 297 -17.54 -17.33 21.84
C GLU A 297 -18.01 -18.01 23.12
N GLN A 298 -17.12 -18.72 23.84
CA GLN A 298 -17.44 -19.38 25.11
C GLN A 298 -17.62 -18.38 26.26
N THR A 299 -17.00 -17.20 26.22
CA THR A 299 -17.16 -16.17 27.25
C THR A 299 -18.34 -15.22 27.00
N SER A 300 -18.95 -15.24 25.82
CA SER A 300 -20.11 -14.42 25.45
C SER A 300 -21.46 -15.17 25.48
N SER A 301 -21.54 -16.38 25.99
CA SER A 301 -22.84 -17.03 26.30
C SER A 301 -23.41 -16.45 27.60
N PRO A 302 -24.54 -15.75 27.57
CA PRO A 302 -25.20 -15.31 28.80
C PRO A 302 -25.78 -16.52 29.55
N LEU A 303 -25.57 -16.51 30.88
CA LEU A 303 -26.31 -17.30 31.85
C LEU A 303 -27.76 -16.88 31.86
#